data_1b682c3d9531fbc9834fa943db6ecfff
#
_entry.id   1b682c3d9531fbc9834fa943db6ecfff
#
_cell.length_a   1.000
_cell.length_b   1.000
_cell.length_c   1.000
_cell.angle_alpha   90.00
_cell.angle_beta   90.00
_cell.angle_gamma   90.00
#
_symmetry.space_group_name_H-M   'P 1'
#
loop_
_entity.id
_entity.type
_entity.pdbx_description
1 polymer ?
#
loop_
_entity_poly.entity_id
_entity_poly.type
_entity_poly.pdbx_seq_one_letter_code
_entity_poly.pdbx_strand_id
1 'polypeptide(L)'
;GARRLRVALLAERADASLGQHIERQLGAHWNARQVVLRSGSPLRLEGLERVDFARAGAILIPAADTMESSALDADTRTVKALMTMSAALEAAPPEEPPLVVAELQETRHGGILRALYPGPMEIVAGDEVISRLLAQIVRHPGLSHVYDEFLSDVSGSQIYVREGAQLA
;
A
#
# COMPACT_ATOMS: atom_id res chain seq x y z
N GLY A 1 -13.18 21.11 4.93
CA GLY A 1 -13.45 20.11 5.95
C GLY A 1 -12.58 18.90 5.72
N ALA A 2 -11.89 18.40 6.74
CA ALA A 2 -11.08 17.19 6.62
C ALA A 2 -11.96 16.03 6.13
N ARG A 3 -11.62 15.43 5.00
CA ARG A 3 -12.27 14.20 4.52
C ARG A 3 -12.01 13.09 5.55
N ARG A 4 -13.06 12.48 6.08
CA ARG A 4 -12.93 11.31 6.95
C ARG A 4 -12.30 10.18 6.16
N LEU A 5 -11.15 9.67 6.64
CA LEU A 5 -10.52 8.48 6.08
C LEU A 5 -11.49 7.30 6.19
N ARG A 6 -11.68 6.57 5.09
CA ARG A 6 -12.40 5.30 5.02
C ARG A 6 -11.47 4.30 4.36
N VAL A 7 -11.28 3.16 4.99
CA VAL A 7 -10.41 2.09 4.51
C VAL A 7 -11.26 0.87 4.17
N ALA A 8 -11.16 0.39 2.94
CA ALA A 8 -11.69 -0.91 2.54
C ALA A 8 -10.52 -1.89 2.41
N LEU A 9 -10.55 -2.98 3.15
CA LEU A 9 -9.54 -4.02 3.12
C LEU A 9 -10.09 -5.24 2.41
N LEU A 10 -9.40 -5.64 1.33
CA LEU A 10 -9.70 -6.86 0.58
C LEU A 10 -8.73 -7.96 1.00
N ALA A 11 -9.25 -9.05 1.49
CA ALA A 11 -8.46 -10.24 1.84
C ALA A 11 -9.15 -11.49 1.32
N GLU A 12 -8.41 -12.55 1.00
CA GLU A 12 -9.00 -13.81 0.52
C GLU A 12 -10.04 -14.35 1.49
N ARG A 13 -9.78 -14.21 2.80
CA ARG A 13 -10.74 -14.47 3.88
C ARG A 13 -10.77 -13.28 4.83
N ALA A 14 -11.86 -12.54 4.81
CA ALA A 14 -12.13 -11.44 5.73
C ALA A 14 -13.16 -11.92 6.77
N ASP A 15 -12.70 -12.75 7.69
CA ASP A 15 -13.50 -13.29 8.78
C ASP A 15 -13.37 -12.46 10.07
N ALA A 16 -14.10 -12.89 11.12
CA ALA A 16 -14.07 -12.20 12.40
C ALA A 16 -12.68 -12.21 13.05
N SER A 17 -11.85 -13.23 12.78
CA SER A 17 -10.51 -13.33 13.34
C SER A 17 -9.57 -12.25 12.79
N LEU A 18 -9.66 -11.96 11.48
CA LEU A 18 -8.93 -10.86 10.86
C LEU A 18 -9.38 -9.52 11.44
N GLY A 19 -10.68 -9.31 11.60
CA GLY A 19 -11.22 -8.10 12.22
C GLY A 19 -10.67 -7.87 13.63
N GLN A 20 -10.70 -8.89 14.47
CA GLN A 20 -10.15 -8.84 15.82
C GLN A 20 -8.63 -8.65 15.86
N HIS A 21 -7.91 -9.22 14.88
CA HIS A 21 -6.47 -9.02 14.75
C HIS A 21 -6.15 -7.55 14.48
N ILE A 22 -6.82 -6.96 13.49
CA ILE A 22 -6.63 -5.55 13.12
C ILE A 22 -7.03 -4.63 14.28
N GLU A 23 -8.15 -4.90 14.95
CA GLU A 23 -8.60 -4.13 16.12
C GLU A 23 -7.55 -4.14 17.23
N ARG A 24 -6.96 -5.29 17.53
CA ARG A 24 -5.87 -5.39 18.51
C ARG A 24 -4.62 -4.62 18.12
N GLN A 25 -4.25 -4.66 16.84
CA GLN A 25 -3.06 -3.94 16.34
C GLN A 25 -3.26 -2.42 16.36
N LEU A 26 -4.44 -1.94 16.00
CA LEU A 26 -4.75 -0.52 15.98
C LEU A 26 -5.11 0.05 17.35
N GLY A 27 -5.52 -0.79 18.31
CA GLY A 27 -5.83 -0.37 19.66
C GLY A 27 -6.78 0.82 19.73
N ALA A 28 -6.33 1.92 20.33
CA ALA A 28 -7.12 3.15 20.48
C ALA A 28 -7.44 3.86 19.14
N HIS A 29 -6.71 3.55 18.05
CA HIS A 29 -6.95 4.10 16.72
C HIS A 29 -8.01 3.32 15.94
N TRP A 30 -8.48 2.17 16.47
CA TRP A 30 -9.51 1.38 15.83
C TRP A 30 -10.86 2.11 15.77
N ASN A 31 -11.44 2.15 14.57
CA ASN A 31 -12.77 2.68 14.36
C ASN A 31 -13.54 1.82 13.33
N ALA A 32 -14.43 0.98 13.83
CA ALA A 32 -15.24 0.08 13.02
C ALA A 32 -16.10 0.78 11.95
N ARG A 33 -16.37 2.09 12.08
CA ARG A 33 -17.11 2.86 11.08
C ARG A 33 -16.23 3.34 9.91
N GLN A 34 -14.93 3.26 10.07
CA GLN A 34 -13.95 3.71 9.06
C GLN A 34 -13.32 2.54 8.31
N VAL A 35 -13.35 1.33 8.86
CA VAL A 35 -12.74 0.14 8.27
C VAL A 35 -13.82 -0.84 7.81
N VAL A 36 -13.76 -1.22 6.54
CA VAL A 36 -14.66 -2.20 5.93
C VAL A 36 -13.83 -3.38 5.43
N LEU A 37 -14.14 -4.58 5.91
CA LEU A 37 -13.51 -5.81 5.47
C LEU A 37 -14.34 -6.48 4.38
N ARG A 38 -13.69 -6.96 3.32
CA ARG A 38 -14.32 -7.70 2.22
C ARG A 38 -13.50 -8.93 1.89
N SER A 39 -14.18 -10.06 1.75
CA SER A 39 -13.58 -11.29 1.25
C SER A 39 -13.53 -11.28 -0.27
N GLY A 40 -12.38 -11.60 -0.83
CA GLY A 40 -12.17 -11.68 -2.27
C GLY A 40 -10.69 -11.70 -2.61
N SER A 41 -10.40 -12.09 -3.86
CA SER A 41 -9.03 -12.06 -4.37
C SER A 41 -8.78 -10.77 -5.17
N PRO A 42 -7.65 -10.09 -4.95
CA PRO A 42 -7.26 -8.93 -5.78
C PRO A 42 -6.89 -9.34 -7.21
N LEU A 43 -6.77 -10.64 -7.48
CA LEU A 43 -6.48 -11.19 -8.81
C LEU A 43 -7.75 -11.36 -9.67
N ARG A 44 -8.91 -11.03 -9.12
CA ARG A 44 -10.22 -11.14 -9.80
C ARG A 44 -10.96 -9.82 -9.74
N LEU A 45 -11.55 -9.44 -10.86
CA LEU A 45 -12.31 -8.19 -10.96
C LEU A 45 -13.43 -8.10 -9.93
N GLU A 46 -14.19 -9.19 -9.72
CA GLU A 46 -15.29 -9.21 -8.73
C GLU A 46 -14.81 -8.92 -7.30
N GLY A 47 -13.56 -9.29 -6.97
CA GLY A 47 -12.93 -8.97 -5.68
C GLY A 47 -12.65 -7.48 -5.56
N LEU A 48 -12.09 -6.89 -6.60
CA LEU A 48 -11.76 -5.47 -6.66
C LEU A 48 -13.02 -4.58 -6.65
N GLU A 49 -14.07 -4.98 -7.36
CA GLU A 49 -15.37 -4.28 -7.37
C GLU A 49 -16.02 -4.25 -5.98
N ARG A 50 -15.85 -5.28 -5.17
CA ARG A 50 -16.40 -5.32 -3.79
C ARG A 50 -15.86 -4.23 -2.88
N VAL A 51 -14.70 -3.67 -3.21
CA VAL A 51 -14.08 -2.56 -2.47
C VAL A 51 -14.16 -1.24 -3.23
N ASP A 52 -14.87 -1.21 -4.37
CA ASP A 52 -15.05 -0.02 -5.21
C ASP A 52 -13.70 0.63 -5.58
N PHE A 53 -12.74 -0.20 -6.01
CA PHE A 53 -11.34 0.19 -6.19
C PHE A 53 -11.17 1.37 -7.15
N ALA A 54 -11.98 1.44 -8.21
CA ALA A 54 -11.88 2.49 -9.23
C ALA A 54 -12.23 3.90 -8.70
N ARG A 55 -12.94 3.99 -7.56
CA ARG A 55 -13.30 5.24 -6.90
C ARG A 55 -12.48 5.51 -5.63
N ALA A 56 -11.47 4.69 -5.36
CA ALA A 56 -10.55 4.92 -4.25
C ALA A 56 -9.67 6.15 -4.52
N GLY A 57 -9.35 6.93 -3.50
CA GLY A 57 -8.34 7.99 -3.62
C GLY A 57 -6.94 7.43 -3.69
N ALA A 58 -6.69 6.31 -2.98
CA ALA A 58 -5.43 5.58 -3.03
C ALA A 58 -5.66 4.08 -2.80
N ILE A 59 -4.80 3.26 -3.39
CA ILE A 59 -4.79 1.80 -3.23
C ILE A 59 -3.41 1.40 -2.75
N LEU A 60 -3.35 0.69 -1.63
CA LEU A 60 -2.11 0.12 -1.11
C LEU A 60 -2.09 -1.39 -1.41
N ILE A 61 -1.03 -1.85 -2.06
CA ILE A 61 -0.79 -3.26 -2.35
C ILE A 61 0.48 -3.67 -1.61
N PRO A 62 0.35 -4.23 -0.39
CA PRO A 62 1.51 -4.74 0.33
C PRO A 62 2.02 -6.03 -0.34
N ALA A 63 3.31 -6.30 -0.23
CA ALA A 63 3.85 -7.58 -0.62
C ALA A 63 3.18 -8.69 0.20
N ALA A 64 2.72 -9.73 -0.49
CA ALA A 64 2.08 -10.85 0.20
C ALA A 64 3.15 -11.64 0.97
N ASP A 65 3.19 -11.43 2.27
CA ASP A 65 4.00 -12.24 3.18
C ASP A 65 3.21 -13.49 3.55
N THR A 66 3.40 -14.55 2.77
CA THR A 66 2.98 -15.90 3.19
C THR A 66 4.26 -16.65 3.51
N MET A 67 4.34 -17.27 4.68
CA MET A 67 5.49 -18.05 5.15
C MET A 67 5.97 -19.12 4.16
N GLU A 68 5.20 -19.38 3.10
CA GLU A 68 5.44 -20.41 2.09
C GLU A 68 5.71 -19.83 0.68
N SER A 69 5.56 -18.51 0.46
CA SER A 69 5.77 -17.93 -0.87
C SER A 69 7.16 -17.32 -1.01
N SER A 70 7.77 -17.55 -2.17
CA SER A 70 9.03 -16.89 -2.53
C SER A 70 8.79 -15.39 -2.83
N ALA A 71 9.85 -14.57 -2.76
CA ALA A 71 9.80 -13.16 -3.17
C ALA A 71 9.25 -13.01 -4.60
N LEU A 72 9.58 -13.91 -5.51
CA LEU A 72 9.07 -13.94 -6.88
C LEU A 72 7.56 -14.16 -6.92
N ASP A 73 7.02 -15.00 -6.03
CA ASP A 73 5.57 -15.26 -5.97
C ASP A 73 4.81 -14.03 -5.44
N ALA A 74 5.38 -13.33 -4.46
CA ALA A 74 4.81 -12.08 -3.94
C ALA A 74 4.74 -11.01 -5.02
N ASP A 75 5.82 -10.73 -5.72
CA ASP A 75 5.89 -9.76 -6.81
C ASP A 75 4.96 -10.15 -7.97
N THR A 76 4.89 -11.45 -8.31
CA THR A 76 3.98 -11.96 -9.33
C THR A 76 2.52 -11.70 -8.97
N ARG A 77 2.13 -11.83 -7.71
CA ARG A 77 0.77 -11.52 -7.24
C ARG A 77 0.47 -10.02 -7.37
N THR A 78 1.42 -9.16 -7.00
CA THR A 78 1.29 -7.71 -7.18
C THR A 78 1.13 -7.34 -8.66
N VAL A 79 1.95 -7.90 -9.55
CA VAL A 79 1.83 -7.68 -11.01
C VAL A 79 0.46 -8.13 -11.52
N LYS A 80 -0.01 -9.32 -11.16
CA LYS A 80 -1.33 -9.83 -11.59
C LYS A 80 -2.48 -8.97 -11.07
N ALA A 81 -2.42 -8.50 -9.83
CA ALA A 81 -3.44 -7.60 -9.29
C ALA A 81 -3.49 -6.28 -10.07
N LEU A 82 -2.32 -5.70 -10.39
CA LEU A 82 -2.22 -4.49 -11.22
C LEU A 82 -2.74 -4.72 -12.63
N MET A 83 -2.43 -5.84 -13.26
CA MET A 83 -2.97 -6.15 -14.59
C MET A 83 -4.50 -6.23 -14.57
N THR A 84 -5.09 -6.85 -13.54
CA THR A 84 -6.55 -6.93 -13.40
C THR A 84 -7.17 -5.55 -13.21
N MET A 85 -6.55 -4.69 -12.38
CA MET A 85 -7.00 -3.31 -12.18
C MET A 85 -6.87 -2.48 -13.46
N SER A 86 -5.74 -2.56 -14.15
CA SER A 86 -5.51 -1.79 -15.39
C SER A 86 -6.50 -2.16 -16.48
N ALA A 87 -6.73 -3.45 -16.71
CA ALA A 87 -7.71 -3.90 -17.69
C ALA A 87 -9.14 -3.40 -17.36
N ALA A 88 -9.50 -3.37 -16.08
CA ALA A 88 -10.81 -2.84 -15.66
C ALA A 88 -10.91 -1.32 -15.85
N LEU A 89 -9.85 -0.58 -15.53
CA LEU A 89 -9.81 0.88 -15.71
C LEU A 89 -9.78 1.27 -17.19
N GLU A 90 -9.15 0.49 -18.05
CA GLU A 90 -9.18 0.69 -19.51
C GLU A 90 -10.59 0.47 -20.09
N ALA A 91 -11.32 -0.53 -19.56
CA ALA A 91 -12.69 -0.83 -19.99
C ALA A 91 -13.70 0.22 -19.52
N ALA A 92 -13.49 0.83 -18.35
CA ALA A 92 -14.34 1.86 -17.75
C ALA A 92 -13.46 2.91 -17.05
N PRO A 93 -12.87 3.86 -17.79
CA PRO A 93 -11.94 4.83 -17.24
C PRO A 93 -12.64 5.77 -16.24
N PRO A 94 -12.14 5.91 -15.02
CA PRO A 94 -12.60 6.94 -14.09
C PRO A 94 -12.08 8.32 -14.53
N GLU A 95 -12.68 9.38 -14.01
CA GLU A 95 -12.22 10.75 -14.25
C GLU A 95 -10.77 10.96 -13.78
N GLU A 96 -10.45 10.42 -12.61
CA GLU A 96 -9.10 10.37 -12.04
C GLU A 96 -8.81 8.94 -11.58
N PRO A 97 -7.81 8.26 -12.14
CA PRO A 97 -7.40 6.95 -11.67
C PRO A 97 -6.79 7.04 -10.25
N PRO A 98 -7.04 6.04 -9.38
CA PRO A 98 -6.49 6.02 -8.03
C PRO A 98 -4.95 6.10 -8.00
N LEU A 99 -4.38 6.73 -6.98
CA LEU A 99 -2.96 6.54 -6.67
C LEU A 99 -2.74 5.10 -6.21
N VAL A 100 -1.82 4.38 -6.85
CA VAL A 100 -1.39 3.06 -6.39
C VAL A 100 -0.05 3.16 -5.68
N VAL A 101 0.03 2.63 -4.47
CA VAL A 101 1.29 2.41 -3.75
C VAL A 101 1.50 0.90 -3.66
N ALA A 102 2.51 0.39 -4.34
CA ALA A 102 2.80 -1.04 -4.40
C ALA A 102 4.14 -1.35 -3.73
N GLU A 103 4.13 -2.35 -2.85
CA GLU A 103 5.35 -2.93 -2.31
C GLU A 103 5.84 -4.05 -3.23
N LEU A 104 7.16 -4.07 -3.48
CA LEU A 104 7.88 -5.13 -4.17
C LEU A 104 8.98 -5.69 -3.28
N GLN A 105 9.24 -6.97 -3.43
CA GLN A 105 10.41 -7.61 -2.82
C GLN A 105 11.68 -7.30 -3.62
N GLU A 106 11.59 -7.24 -4.95
CA GLU A 106 12.73 -7.02 -5.83
C GLU A 106 12.58 -5.76 -6.69
N THR A 107 13.52 -4.84 -6.57
CA THR A 107 13.55 -3.54 -7.28
C THR A 107 13.46 -3.67 -8.81
N ARG A 108 14.01 -4.76 -9.38
CA ARG A 108 14.06 -4.99 -10.84
C ARG A 108 12.68 -5.04 -11.49
N HIS A 109 11.63 -5.38 -10.76
CA HIS A 109 10.26 -5.49 -11.28
C HIS A 109 9.54 -4.13 -11.37
N GLY A 110 10.09 -3.08 -10.77
CA GLY A 110 9.45 -1.77 -10.69
C GLY A 110 9.15 -1.11 -12.04
N GLY A 111 10.03 -1.29 -13.02
CA GLY A 111 9.82 -0.77 -14.37
C GLY A 111 8.60 -1.37 -15.09
N ILE A 112 8.37 -2.66 -14.87
CA ILE A 112 7.22 -3.39 -15.44
C ILE A 112 5.92 -2.85 -14.84
N LEU A 113 5.87 -2.66 -13.52
CA LEU A 113 4.67 -2.19 -12.84
C LEU A 113 4.24 -0.80 -13.31
N ARG A 114 5.21 0.13 -13.44
CA ARG A 114 4.92 1.48 -13.94
C ARG A 114 4.37 1.50 -15.36
N ALA A 115 4.79 0.54 -16.19
CA ALA A 115 4.28 0.41 -17.55
C ALA A 115 2.88 -0.22 -17.64
N LEU A 116 2.47 -0.95 -16.59
CA LEU A 116 1.18 -1.66 -16.55
C LEU A 116 0.04 -0.79 -16.05
N TYR A 117 0.30 0.17 -15.16
CA TYR A 117 -0.76 0.95 -14.53
C TYR A 117 -0.90 2.34 -15.18
N PRO A 118 -2.12 2.72 -15.63
CA PRO A 118 -2.32 3.98 -16.37
C PRO A 118 -2.38 5.23 -15.48
N GLY A 119 -2.46 5.06 -14.14
CA GLY A 119 -2.58 6.14 -13.18
C GLY A 119 -1.28 6.47 -12.43
N PRO A 120 -1.34 7.37 -11.44
CA PRO A 120 -0.21 7.67 -10.59
C PRO A 120 0.19 6.46 -9.74
N MET A 121 1.50 6.17 -9.69
CA MET A 121 2.02 4.99 -8.99
C MET A 121 3.33 5.30 -8.27
N GLU A 122 3.37 4.85 -7.01
CA GLU A 122 4.57 4.78 -6.19
C GLU A 122 4.94 3.32 -5.91
N ILE A 123 6.23 3.03 -5.94
CA ILE A 123 6.76 1.69 -5.70
C ILE A 123 7.74 1.74 -4.54
N VAL A 124 7.51 0.91 -3.56
CA VAL A 124 8.39 0.70 -2.41
C VAL A 124 9.08 -0.66 -2.56
N ALA A 125 10.38 -0.64 -2.80
CA ALA A 125 11.18 -1.86 -2.85
C ALA A 125 11.74 -2.12 -1.45
N GLY A 126 11.16 -3.11 -0.75
CA GLY A 126 11.46 -3.39 0.65
C GLY A 126 12.93 -3.77 0.89
N ASP A 127 13.49 -4.63 0.03
CA ASP A 127 14.88 -5.08 0.07
C ASP A 127 15.86 -3.90 -0.04
N GLU A 128 15.64 -3.00 -0.96
CA GLU A 128 16.49 -1.84 -1.19
C GLU A 128 16.41 -0.84 -0.02
N VAL A 129 15.20 -0.54 0.45
CA VAL A 129 14.99 0.37 1.58
C VAL A 129 15.66 -0.17 2.83
N ILE A 130 15.44 -1.44 3.18
CA ILE A 130 16.02 -2.07 4.37
C ILE A 130 17.52 -2.11 4.25
N SER A 131 18.07 -2.52 3.11
CA SER A 131 19.53 -2.60 2.91
C SER A 131 20.21 -1.24 3.05
N ARG A 132 19.60 -0.18 2.51
CA ARG A 132 20.11 1.20 2.66
C ARG A 132 20.04 1.67 4.11
N LEU A 133 18.94 1.40 4.82
CA LEU A 133 18.79 1.71 6.23
C LEU A 133 19.87 1.03 7.08
N LEU A 134 20.07 -0.28 6.89
CA LEU A 134 21.10 -1.04 7.61
C LEU A 134 22.51 -0.49 7.36
N ALA A 135 22.84 -0.19 6.09
CA ALA A 135 24.13 0.39 5.75
C ALA A 135 24.36 1.77 6.41
N GLN A 136 23.33 2.58 6.52
CA GLN A 136 23.40 3.88 7.19
C GLN A 136 23.53 3.75 8.72
N ILE A 137 22.77 2.84 9.34
CA ILE A 137 22.82 2.60 10.78
C ILE A 137 24.20 2.07 11.22
N VAL A 138 24.82 1.19 10.41
CA VAL A 138 26.17 0.70 10.68
C VAL A 138 27.20 1.83 10.66
N ARG A 139 27.07 2.77 9.74
CA ARG A 139 27.97 3.94 9.63
C ARG A 139 27.74 4.98 10.72
N HIS A 140 26.50 5.13 11.16
CA HIS A 140 26.07 6.17 12.09
C HIS A 140 25.23 5.56 13.22
N PRO A 141 25.88 5.03 14.29
CA PRO A 141 25.17 4.50 15.44
C PRO A 141 24.21 5.53 16.03
N GLY A 142 22.99 5.11 16.35
CA GLY A 142 21.90 5.99 16.83
C GLY A 142 20.97 6.51 15.74
N LEU A 143 21.29 6.34 14.46
CA LEU A 143 20.43 6.78 13.36
C LEU A 143 19.09 6.02 13.32
N SER A 144 19.01 4.82 13.91
CA SER A 144 17.74 4.08 14.05
C SER A 144 16.67 4.89 14.79
N HIS A 145 17.06 5.62 15.86
CA HIS A 145 16.10 6.47 16.59
C HIS A 145 15.55 7.62 15.74
N VAL A 146 16.38 8.15 14.83
CA VAL A 146 15.94 9.21 13.91
C VAL A 146 14.93 8.64 12.90
N TYR A 147 15.17 7.44 12.38
CA TYR A 147 14.21 6.77 11.49
C TYR A 147 12.91 6.41 12.20
N ASP A 148 12.99 5.92 13.45
CA ASP A 148 11.81 5.64 14.26
C ASP A 148 10.95 6.90 14.45
N GLU A 149 11.59 8.04 14.68
CA GLU A 149 10.89 9.33 14.82
C GLU A 149 10.25 9.79 13.51
N PHE A 150 10.95 9.68 12.37
CA PHE A 150 10.41 10.05 11.06
C PHE A 150 9.29 9.13 10.54
N LEU A 151 9.33 7.86 10.90
CA LEU A 151 8.33 6.86 10.49
C LEU A 151 7.16 6.75 11.46
N SER A 152 7.27 7.37 12.66
CA SER A 152 6.18 7.40 13.64
C SER A 152 5.19 8.51 13.32
N ASP A 153 3.90 8.21 13.34
CA ASP A 153 2.82 9.19 13.20
C ASP A 153 2.27 9.68 14.55
N VAL A 154 2.75 9.12 15.67
CA VAL A 154 2.22 9.37 17.03
C VAL A 154 2.89 10.55 17.72
N SER A 155 4.18 10.73 17.54
CA SER A 155 4.94 11.85 18.09
C SER A 155 6.26 12.00 17.33
N GLY A 156 6.45 13.10 16.64
CA GLY A 156 7.70 13.34 15.92
C GLY A 156 7.58 14.37 14.82
N SER A 157 8.67 14.61 14.14
CA SER A 157 8.75 15.50 12.99
C SER A 157 8.20 14.79 11.75
N GLN A 158 7.04 15.24 11.25
CA GLN A 158 6.47 14.72 10.03
C GLN A 158 7.12 15.36 8.80
N ILE A 159 7.38 14.55 7.77
CA ILE A 159 7.88 15.04 6.49
C ILE A 159 6.67 15.39 5.61
N TYR A 160 6.60 16.64 5.17
CA TYR A 160 5.57 17.09 4.22
C TYR A 160 6.21 17.41 2.88
N VAL A 161 5.68 16.81 1.80
CA VAL A 161 6.02 17.19 0.43
C VAL A 161 5.00 18.23 -0.04
N ARG A 162 5.48 19.40 -0.46
CA ARG A 162 4.64 20.47 -1.03
C ARG A 162 5.14 20.84 -2.41
N GLU A 163 4.22 21.12 -3.31
CA GLU A 163 4.56 21.68 -4.61
C GLU A 163 5.12 23.10 -4.46
N GLY A 164 6.17 23.44 -5.22
CA GLY A 164 6.91 24.71 -5.09
C GLY A 164 6.05 25.98 -5.22
N ALA A 165 4.92 25.91 -5.92
CA ALA A 165 3.97 27.02 -6.04
C ALA A 165 3.25 27.38 -4.72
N GLN A 166 3.34 26.54 -3.69
CA GLN A 166 2.74 26.78 -2.37
C GLN A 166 3.73 27.41 -1.36
N LEU A 167 4.96 27.69 -1.79
CA LEU A 167 6.04 28.24 -0.96
C LEU A 167 6.27 29.74 -1.19
N ALA A 168 5.44 30.39 -1.97
CA ALA A 168 5.50 31.84 -2.26
C ALA A 168 4.53 32.64 -1.39
#